data_1fe5c10fb3afeadcfdbdc4f62e1377e1
#
_entry.id   1fe5c10fb3afeadcfdbdc4f62e1377e1
#
_cell.length_a   1.000
_cell.length_b   1.000
_cell.length_c   1.000
_cell.angle_alpha   90.00
_cell.angle_beta   90.00
_cell.angle_gamma   90.00
#
_symmetry.space_group_name_H-M   'P 1'
#
loop_
_entity.id
_entity.type
_entity.pdbx_description
1 polymer ?
#
loop_
_entity_poly.entity_id
_entity_poly.type
_entity_poly.pdbx_seq_one_letter_code
_entity_poly.pdbx_strand_id
1 'polypeptide(L)'
;MEAIRSSRSGGKYFREVILESIESGKATEYGAIEIQLDSLPQEVCEKIIEAKQPLGGILNEFRIPYSSSPRGFIRVVPDGPIVEAFSEVESDHLYGRSNQITGFNQQVIARIVEILPA
;
A
#
# COMPACT_ATOMS: atom_id res chain seq x y z
N MET A 1 9.13 -4.65 4.65
CA MET A 1 8.41 -3.42 4.25
C MET A 1 9.05 -2.21 4.90
N GLU A 2 9.29 -1.20 4.12
CA GLU A 2 9.80 0.08 4.63
C GLU A 2 8.77 1.16 4.39
N ALA A 3 8.35 1.85 5.44
CA ALA A 3 7.44 2.99 5.33
C ALA A 3 8.27 4.25 5.06
N ILE A 4 8.00 4.93 3.93
CA ILE A 4 8.72 6.13 3.54
C ILE A 4 8.14 7.34 4.25
N ARG A 5 6.83 7.46 4.23
CA ARG A 5 6.11 8.53 4.92
C ARG A 5 4.67 8.12 5.19
N SER A 6 4.07 8.75 6.19
CA SER A 6 2.69 8.50 6.55
C SER A 6 2.06 9.80 7.05
N SER A 7 0.74 9.87 6.96
CA SER A 7 -0.03 10.98 7.49
C SER A 7 -1.41 10.51 7.89
N ARG A 8 -2.06 11.26 8.75
CA ARG A 8 -3.40 10.96 9.22
C ARG A 8 -4.26 12.22 9.15
N SER A 9 -5.48 12.07 8.64
CA SER A 9 -6.45 13.15 8.57
C SER A 9 -7.82 12.60 8.92
N GLY A 10 -8.30 12.91 10.13
CA GLY A 10 -9.56 12.37 10.64
C GLY A 10 -9.50 10.84 10.73
N GLY A 11 -10.47 10.16 10.15
CA GLY A 11 -10.53 8.70 10.12
C GLY A 11 -9.73 8.05 9.01
N LYS A 12 -8.95 8.81 8.25
CA LYS A 12 -8.15 8.30 7.14
C LYS A 12 -6.68 8.28 7.48
N TYR A 13 -6.00 7.23 7.04
CA TYR A 13 -4.57 7.07 7.20
C TYR A 13 -3.94 6.81 5.84
N PHE A 14 -2.87 7.54 5.55
CA PHE A 14 -2.13 7.43 4.29
C PHE A 14 -0.72 7.01 4.58
N ARG A 15 -0.18 6.11 3.78
CA ARG A 15 1.25 5.79 3.84
C ARG A 15 1.79 5.41 2.47
N GLU A 16 3.07 5.66 2.30
CA GLU A 16 3.84 5.20 1.15
C GLU A 16 4.87 4.22 1.66
N VAL A 17 4.98 3.09 0.98
CA VAL A 17 5.86 2.00 1.39
C VAL A 17 6.67 1.49 0.22
N ILE A 18 7.81 0.88 0.54
CA ILE A 18 8.61 0.13 -0.42
C ILE A 18 8.63 -1.32 0.07
N LEU A 19 8.34 -2.24 -0.82
CA LEU A 19 8.51 -3.66 -0.58
C LEU A 19 9.82 -4.10 -1.23
N GLU A 20 10.63 -4.85 -0.51
CA GLU A 20 11.94 -5.29 -0.95
C GLU A 20 12.01 -6.81 -1.02
N SER A 21 12.82 -7.31 -1.96
CA SER A 21 13.14 -8.72 -2.02
C SER A 21 14.03 -9.10 -0.84
N ILE A 22 13.68 -10.18 -0.15
CA ILE A 22 14.49 -10.71 0.96
C ILE A 22 15.87 -11.13 0.45
N GLU A 23 15.92 -11.68 -0.77
CA GLU A 23 17.17 -12.21 -1.33
C GLU A 23 18.13 -11.13 -1.82
N SER A 24 17.61 -10.12 -2.53
CA SER A 24 18.45 -9.13 -3.19
C SER A 24 18.52 -7.78 -2.49
N GLY A 25 17.62 -7.50 -1.56
CA GLY A 25 17.48 -6.19 -0.95
C GLY A 25 16.98 -5.10 -1.89
N LYS A 26 16.64 -5.45 -3.14
CA LYS A 26 16.13 -4.50 -4.13
C LYS A 26 14.65 -4.28 -3.95
N ALA A 27 14.22 -3.04 -4.21
CA ALA A 27 12.80 -2.70 -4.19
C ALA A 27 12.05 -3.46 -5.29
N THR A 28 11.01 -4.19 -4.90
CA THR A 28 10.16 -4.94 -5.82
C THR A 28 8.86 -4.21 -6.10
N GLU A 29 8.47 -3.28 -5.25
CA GLU A 29 7.21 -2.58 -5.39
C GLU A 29 7.23 -1.29 -4.60
N TYR A 30 6.62 -0.24 -5.17
CA TYR A 30 6.30 0.99 -4.46
C TYR A 30 4.79 1.04 -4.30
N GLY A 31 4.31 1.27 -3.08
CA GLY A 31 2.89 1.31 -2.79
C GLY A 31 2.48 2.59 -2.09
N ALA A 32 1.31 3.11 -2.48
CA ALA A 32 0.63 4.18 -1.77
C ALA A 32 -0.73 3.66 -1.36
N ILE A 33 -1.09 3.86 -0.11
CA ILE A 33 -2.33 3.32 0.43
C ILE A 33 -3.08 4.36 1.25
N GLU A 34 -4.40 4.39 1.05
CA GLU A 34 -5.33 5.13 1.89
C GLU A 34 -6.17 4.12 2.65
N ILE A 35 -6.16 4.18 3.97
CA ILE A 35 -6.88 3.26 4.83
C ILE A 35 -7.97 4.00 5.59
N GLN A 36 -9.19 3.46 5.57
CA GLN A 36 -10.32 3.98 6.31
C GLN A 36 -10.28 3.38 7.72
N LEU A 37 -9.64 4.07 8.66
CA LEU A 37 -9.48 3.57 10.03
C LEU A 37 -10.81 3.32 10.73
N ASP A 38 -11.81 4.13 10.42
CA ASP A 38 -13.15 4.00 11.03
C ASP A 38 -13.85 2.69 10.65
N SER A 39 -13.37 2.01 9.61
CA SER A 39 -13.92 0.72 9.19
C SER A 39 -13.35 -0.46 9.96
N LEU A 40 -12.39 -0.23 10.85
CA LEU A 40 -11.61 -1.28 11.51
C LEU A 40 -11.64 -1.13 13.03
N PRO A 41 -11.50 -2.25 13.77
CA PRO A 41 -11.34 -2.20 15.22
C PRO A 41 -10.08 -1.42 15.62
N GLN A 42 -10.11 -0.84 16.81
CA GLN A 42 -9.00 -0.04 17.32
C GLN A 42 -7.67 -0.81 17.36
N GLU A 43 -7.69 -2.07 17.75
CA GLU A 43 -6.50 -2.91 17.82
C GLU A 43 -5.82 -3.04 16.45
N VAL A 44 -6.62 -3.17 15.40
CA VAL A 44 -6.14 -3.26 14.03
C VAL A 44 -5.54 -1.92 13.61
N CYS A 45 -6.21 -0.82 13.93
CA CYS A 45 -5.70 0.53 13.63
C CYS A 45 -4.34 0.77 14.26
N GLU A 46 -4.14 0.34 15.51
CA GLU A 46 -2.87 0.48 16.20
C GLU A 46 -1.74 -0.27 15.48
N LYS A 47 -2.02 -1.48 15.00
CA LYS A 47 -1.06 -2.26 14.22
C LYS A 47 -0.72 -1.59 12.90
N ILE A 48 -1.72 -1.02 12.24
CA ILE A 48 -1.51 -0.30 10.97
C ILE A 48 -0.59 0.90 11.19
N ILE A 49 -0.84 1.67 12.22
CA ILE A 49 -0.07 2.89 12.52
C ILE A 49 1.38 2.59 12.89
N GLU A 50 1.66 1.43 13.47
CA GLU A 50 3.05 0.99 13.72
C GLU A 50 3.87 0.89 12.43
N ALA A 51 3.22 0.66 11.29
CA ALA A 51 3.82 0.62 9.95
C ALA A 51 4.95 -0.40 9.80
N LYS A 52 4.82 -1.55 10.47
CA LYS A 52 5.82 -2.64 10.42
C LYS A 52 5.42 -3.78 9.49
N GLN A 53 4.15 -3.87 9.11
CA GLN A 53 3.61 -4.96 8.32
C GLN A 53 2.71 -4.44 7.20
N PRO A 54 2.63 -5.15 6.06
CA PRO A 54 1.63 -4.86 5.04
C PRO A 54 0.20 -5.04 5.57
N LEU A 55 -0.73 -4.29 5.01
CA LEU A 55 -2.13 -4.34 5.43
C LEU A 55 -2.73 -5.74 5.36
N GLY A 56 -2.48 -6.46 4.26
CA GLY A 56 -3.01 -7.83 4.10
C GLY A 56 -2.59 -8.76 5.22
N GLY A 57 -1.33 -8.68 5.65
CA GLY A 57 -0.83 -9.46 6.76
C GLY A 57 -1.53 -9.14 8.07
N ILE A 58 -1.80 -7.87 8.32
CA ILE A 58 -2.52 -7.44 9.52
C ILE A 58 -3.96 -7.94 9.52
N LEU A 59 -4.66 -7.79 8.39
CA LEU A 59 -6.04 -8.25 8.27
C LEU A 59 -6.14 -9.77 8.48
N ASN A 60 -5.19 -10.53 7.95
CA ASN A 60 -5.15 -11.98 8.13
C ASN A 60 -4.87 -12.37 9.58
N GLU A 61 -3.94 -11.66 10.24
CA GLU A 61 -3.61 -11.91 11.65
C GLU A 61 -4.83 -11.74 12.55
N PHE A 62 -5.61 -10.70 12.33
CA PHE A 62 -6.81 -10.41 13.11
C PHE A 62 -8.07 -11.09 12.56
N ARG A 63 -7.93 -11.92 11.53
CA ARG A 63 -9.04 -12.67 10.91
C ARG A 63 -10.17 -11.78 10.44
N ILE A 64 -9.84 -10.64 9.86
CA ILE A 64 -10.82 -9.73 9.30
C ILE A 64 -11.13 -10.15 7.86
N PRO A 65 -12.39 -10.50 7.55
CA PRO A 65 -12.76 -10.87 6.19
C PRO A 65 -12.64 -9.67 5.25
N TYR A 66 -12.03 -9.89 4.10
CA TYR A 66 -11.93 -8.85 3.07
C TYR A 66 -11.83 -9.47 1.69
N SER A 67 -12.16 -8.68 0.69
CA SER A 67 -11.92 -9.03 -0.70
C SER A 67 -11.12 -7.92 -1.37
N SER A 68 -10.26 -8.33 -2.31
CA SER A 68 -9.45 -7.41 -3.10
C SER A 68 -10.02 -7.33 -4.51
N SER A 69 -10.23 -6.13 -5.01
CA SER A 69 -10.84 -5.91 -6.32
C SER A 69 -9.98 -4.95 -7.12
N PRO A 70 -9.39 -5.40 -8.24
CA PRO A 70 -8.66 -4.51 -9.14
C PRO A 70 -9.59 -3.43 -9.69
N ARG A 71 -9.12 -2.18 -9.71
CA ARG A 71 -9.88 -1.03 -10.21
C ARG A 71 -9.37 -0.51 -11.53
N GLY A 72 -8.12 -0.78 -11.86
CA GLY A 72 -7.56 -0.38 -13.14
C GLY A 72 -6.05 -0.47 -13.16
N PHE A 73 -5.52 -0.31 -14.37
CA PHE A 73 -4.10 -0.18 -14.58
C PHE A 73 -3.75 1.29 -14.73
N ILE A 74 -2.57 1.68 -14.26
CA ILE A 74 -2.10 3.06 -14.33
C ILE A 74 -0.73 3.11 -14.97
N ARG A 75 -0.45 4.25 -15.59
CA ARG A 75 0.86 4.58 -16.14
C ARG A 75 1.34 5.84 -15.43
N VAL A 76 2.52 5.79 -14.87
CA VAL A 76 3.05 6.84 -13.99
C VAL A 76 4.37 7.36 -14.54
N VAL A 77 4.52 8.69 -14.55
CA VAL A 77 5.83 9.30 -14.77
C VAL A 77 6.56 9.26 -13.44
N PRO A 78 7.74 8.60 -13.35
CA PRO A 78 8.45 8.49 -12.08
C PRO A 78 8.81 9.86 -11.52
N ASP A 79 8.51 10.07 -10.24
CA ASP A 79 8.90 11.27 -9.51
C ASP A 79 10.01 10.93 -8.50
N GLY A 80 10.41 11.92 -7.69
CA GLY A 80 11.48 11.77 -6.72
C GLY A 80 11.39 10.54 -5.83
N PRO A 81 10.28 10.32 -5.09
CA PRO A 81 10.15 9.14 -4.22
C PRO A 81 10.21 7.82 -4.98
N ILE A 82 9.64 7.77 -6.17
CA ILE A 82 9.65 6.54 -6.99
C ILE A 82 11.04 6.26 -7.54
N VAL A 83 11.73 7.31 -8.01
CA VAL A 83 13.10 7.19 -8.50
C VAL A 83 14.04 6.75 -7.37
N GLU A 84 13.86 7.28 -6.17
CA GLU A 84 14.65 6.86 -5.01
C GLU A 84 14.36 5.42 -4.61
N ALA A 85 13.11 4.97 -4.73
CA ALA A 85 12.73 3.60 -4.40
C ALA A 85 13.34 2.59 -5.38
N PHE A 86 13.29 2.90 -6.67
CA PHE A 86 13.83 2.05 -7.72
C PHE A 86 15.11 2.70 -8.24
N SER A 87 16.24 2.24 -7.77
CA SER A 87 17.56 2.84 -8.04
C SER A 87 17.92 2.96 -9.52
N GLU A 88 17.27 2.21 -10.40
CA GLU A 88 17.47 2.27 -11.84
C GLU A 88 16.12 2.33 -12.54
N VAL A 89 15.73 3.53 -12.97
CA VAL A 89 14.53 3.72 -13.78
C VAL A 89 15.00 4.00 -15.20
N GLU A 90 14.90 3.00 -16.06
CA GLU A 90 15.33 3.11 -17.48
C GLU A 90 14.21 3.61 -18.39
N SER A 91 12.99 3.65 -17.90
CA SER A 91 11.83 4.03 -18.69
C SER A 91 11.26 5.38 -18.26
N ASP A 92 10.71 6.13 -19.22
CA ASP A 92 10.00 7.39 -18.94
C ASP A 92 8.71 7.16 -18.17
N HIS A 93 8.21 5.94 -18.17
CA HIS A 93 6.96 5.58 -17.50
C HIS A 93 7.11 4.24 -16.76
N LEU A 94 6.46 4.15 -15.62
CA LEU A 94 6.28 2.91 -14.89
C LEU A 94 4.81 2.54 -14.92
N TYR A 95 4.53 1.26 -14.76
CA TYR A 95 3.17 0.75 -14.77
C TYR A 95 2.81 0.21 -13.40
N GLY A 96 1.56 0.41 -13.05
CA GLY A 96 1.03 -0.06 -11.80
C GLY A 96 -0.42 -0.43 -11.92
N ARG A 97 -1.01 -0.72 -10.79
CA ARG A 97 -2.43 -1.03 -10.70
C ARG A 97 -3.04 -0.38 -9.47
N SER A 98 -4.32 -0.07 -9.55
CA SER A 98 -5.07 0.34 -8.39
C SER A 98 -5.98 -0.81 -7.95
N ASN A 99 -6.13 -0.94 -6.63
CA ASN A 99 -6.87 -2.00 -5.99
C ASN A 99 -7.72 -1.43 -4.87
N GLN A 100 -8.85 -2.08 -4.61
CA GLN A 100 -9.71 -1.70 -3.50
C GLN A 100 -9.90 -2.91 -2.57
N ILE A 101 -9.72 -2.70 -1.29
CA ILE A 101 -9.97 -3.71 -0.27
C ILE A 101 -11.31 -3.39 0.37
N THR A 102 -12.22 -4.35 0.33
CA THR A 102 -13.59 -4.20 0.83
C THR A 102 -13.87 -5.24 1.90
N GLY A 103 -14.48 -4.82 3.00
CA GLY A 103 -14.90 -5.71 4.07
C GLY A 103 -16.17 -6.48 3.74
N PHE A 104 -16.53 -7.42 4.61
CA PHE A 104 -17.69 -8.30 4.42
C PHE A 104 -19.03 -7.53 4.35
N ASN A 105 -19.08 -6.35 4.91
CA ASN A 105 -20.27 -5.48 4.91
C ASN A 105 -20.30 -4.51 3.71
N GLN A 106 -19.48 -4.75 2.70
CA GLN A 106 -19.31 -3.90 1.52
C GLN A 106 -18.68 -2.54 1.81
N GLN A 107 -18.17 -2.33 3.01
CA GLN A 107 -17.50 -1.11 3.37
C GLN A 107 -16.05 -1.11 2.86
N VAL A 108 -15.61 0.00 2.27
CA VAL A 108 -14.23 0.12 1.80
C VAL A 108 -13.28 0.22 2.99
N ILE A 109 -12.31 -0.70 3.04
CA ILE A 109 -11.25 -0.66 4.05
C ILE A 109 -10.08 0.17 3.56
N ALA A 110 -9.69 -0.01 2.31
CA ALA A 110 -8.52 0.66 1.76
C ALA A 110 -8.56 0.78 0.25
N ARG A 111 -7.83 1.79 -0.25
CA ARG A 111 -7.51 1.94 -1.67
C ARG A 111 -6.00 1.93 -1.82
N ILE A 112 -5.52 1.13 -2.75
CA ILE A 112 -4.08 0.87 -2.91
C ILE A 112 -3.67 1.17 -4.33
N VAL A 113 -2.54 1.84 -4.49
CA VAL A 113 -1.85 1.99 -5.77
C VAL A 113 -0.50 1.29 -5.63
N GLU A 114 -0.21 0.35 -6.52
CA GLU A 114 1.02 -0.41 -6.53
C GLU A 114 1.77 -0.12 -7.83
N ILE A 115 3.03 0.25 -7.74
CA ILE A 115 3.89 0.56 -8.89
C ILE A 115 5.06 -0.40 -8.89
N LEU A 116 5.28 -1.03 -10.03
CA LEU A 116 6.34 -2.01 -10.22
C LEU A 116 7.51 -1.37 -10.97
N PRO A 117 8.74 -1.81 -10.71
CA PRO A 117 9.88 -1.39 -11.54
C PRO A 117 9.69 -1.89 -12.97
N ALA A 118 10.15 -1.10 -13.92
CA ALA A 118 10.02 -1.43 -15.33
C ALA A 118 10.87 -2.65 -15.71
#